data_cd302195695e0a67a0c7f16de4736cd1
#
_entry.id   cd302195695e0a67a0c7f16de4736cd1
#
_cell.length_a   1.000
_cell.length_b   1.000
_cell.length_c   1.000
_cell.angle_alpha   90.00
_cell.angle_beta   90.00
_cell.angle_gamma   90.00
#
_symmetry.space_group_name_H-M   'P 1'
#
loop_
_entity.id
_entity.type
_entity.pdbx_description
1 polymer ?
#
loop_
_entity_poly.entity_id
_entity_poly.type
_entity_poly.pdbx_seq_one_letter_code
_entity_poly.pdbx_strand_id
1 'polypeptide(L)'
;MASGRTSYLMQRALSDKTGTALLKRKSFANPTAKSSVIRGMSADKERVRRALETGGIYPVFQPIVRLPSGSIASFEVLARWYDDELGAVPPSHFIPIAEKAGLMGELTSRLIQTACASAGVWSGRFRLAFNISPLQFRDAEFPSQIEEAARLSNFPLSRIQIEITESAVIDDLESARASIHRLKTLGVQIALDDFGTGFSSLTRLQALPFDIIKIEASFVQSMGISRDSRKIVSAVIGLGQSLGMPVVAEGVETATQLRMLTQLGCDFGQGYLFSRPASAETIPALIGLRGEQEDDPSPLNLSCNLKLAQLKAIYAGAPFALCFVDLERRYVSANKRFAELIGVNLEEMTGRRVEEVYPEALPYVLADIEAVVTGRRVPPRECVMPDGHRIVLSTVAAARDENNEVVGMSVALIDITKYKRPASSEPGRVRPLSNGRERNKANGLGGPRL
;
A
#
# COMPACT_ATOMS: atom_id res chain seq x y z
N MET A 1 -41.59 12.23 -29.61
CA MET A 1 -42.60 12.80 -28.67
C MET A 1 -42.40 12.11 -27.31
N ALA A 2 -42.19 12.91 -26.29
CA ALA A 2 -42.23 12.60 -24.86
C ALA A 2 -41.55 11.29 -24.40
N SER A 3 -40.64 11.25 -23.47
CA SER A 3 -40.42 12.07 -22.27
C SER A 3 -39.00 11.91 -21.76
N GLY A 4 -38.23 12.94 -21.75
CA GLY A 4 -37.07 13.09 -20.89
C GLY A 4 -37.46 14.14 -19.84
N ARG A 5 -37.41 13.80 -18.56
CA ARG A 5 -37.34 14.69 -17.40
C ARG A 5 -37.67 13.93 -16.14
N THR A 6 -36.65 13.26 -15.55
CA THR A 6 -36.66 12.96 -14.11
C THR A 6 -35.26 12.51 -13.71
N SER A 7 -34.30 13.42 -13.70
CA SER A 7 -32.96 13.16 -13.11
C SER A 7 -32.19 14.44 -12.80
N TYR A 8 -32.86 15.53 -12.43
CA TYR A 8 -32.20 16.84 -12.21
C TYR A 8 -32.59 17.54 -10.89
N LEU A 9 -33.18 16.85 -9.94
CA LEU A 9 -33.68 17.45 -8.69
C LEU A 9 -33.15 16.83 -7.38
N MET A 10 -31.96 16.26 -7.39
CA MET A 10 -31.33 15.77 -6.12
C MET A 10 -29.90 16.27 -5.90
N GLN A 11 -29.52 17.39 -6.50
CA GLN A 11 -28.20 18.01 -6.31
C GLN A 11 -28.25 19.50 -5.93
N ARG A 12 -29.29 19.89 -5.15
CA ARG A 12 -29.38 21.31 -4.72
C ARG A 12 -29.96 21.44 -3.32
N ALA A 13 -29.21 20.96 -2.31
CA ALA A 13 -29.47 21.29 -0.90
C ALA A 13 -28.22 21.05 -0.05
N LEU A 14 -27.17 21.85 -0.22
CA LEU A 14 -26.10 22.07 0.76
C LEU A 14 -25.21 23.22 0.27
N SER A 15 -25.77 24.43 0.30
CA SER A 15 -24.96 25.67 0.27
C SER A 15 -25.87 26.81 0.72
N ASP A 16 -25.87 27.08 1.99
CA ASP A 16 -26.01 28.46 2.48
C ASP A 16 -25.37 28.61 3.85
N LYS A 17 -24.43 29.53 3.89
CA LYS A 17 -23.72 30.01 5.07
C LYS A 17 -24.53 31.13 5.76
N THR A 18 -24.19 31.30 7.00
CA THR A 18 -24.23 32.50 7.87
C THR A 18 -25.27 32.51 8.97
N GLY A 19 -24.78 32.79 10.18
CA GLY A 19 -25.62 33.32 11.26
C GLY A 19 -25.24 32.82 12.65
N THR A 20 -24.30 33.52 13.25
CA THR A 20 -23.93 33.54 14.68
C THR A 20 -25.16 33.67 15.60
N ALA A 21 -25.28 32.80 16.61
CA ALA A 21 -25.87 33.19 17.91
C ALA A 21 -25.53 32.17 19.01
N LEU A 22 -24.81 32.61 20.03
CA LEU A 22 -24.66 31.94 21.30
C LEU A 22 -26.04 31.73 21.96
N LEU A 23 -26.35 30.48 22.31
CA LEU A 23 -27.28 30.22 23.43
C LEU A 23 -26.87 28.92 24.13
N LYS A 24 -26.30 29.10 25.34
CA LYS A 24 -26.13 28.05 26.32
C LYS A 24 -27.49 27.40 26.61
N ARG A 25 -27.65 26.13 26.17
CA ARG A 25 -28.67 25.26 26.73
C ARG A 25 -27.98 24.02 27.31
N LYS A 26 -27.98 23.93 28.62
CA LYS A 26 -27.78 22.68 29.36
C LYS A 26 -28.84 21.70 28.85
N SER A 27 -28.47 20.76 28.03
CA SER A 27 -29.32 19.64 27.66
C SER A 27 -29.19 18.58 28.73
N PHE A 28 -30.22 18.41 29.50
CA PHE A 28 -30.44 17.22 30.32
C PHE A 28 -30.53 16.04 29.38
N ALA A 29 -29.51 15.17 29.40
CA ALA A 29 -29.52 13.93 28.65
C ALA A 29 -30.66 13.04 29.16
N ASN A 30 -31.62 12.77 28.29
CA ASN A 30 -32.75 11.92 28.56
C ASN A 30 -32.30 10.49 28.81
N PRO A 31 -32.47 9.89 29.99
CA PRO A 31 -31.97 8.53 30.30
C PRO A 31 -32.56 7.43 29.41
N THR A 32 -33.74 7.67 28.82
CA THR A 32 -34.41 6.74 27.90
C THR A 32 -33.71 6.62 26.55
N ALA A 33 -33.07 7.68 26.03
CA ALA A 33 -32.35 7.64 24.77
C ALA A 33 -31.06 6.80 24.88
N LYS A 34 -30.34 6.87 26.01
CA LYS A 34 -29.16 6.00 26.23
C LYS A 34 -29.56 4.53 26.38
N SER A 35 -30.69 4.25 27.01
CA SER A 35 -31.18 2.87 27.18
C SER A 35 -31.64 2.23 25.85
N SER A 36 -32.24 3.00 24.93
CA SER A 36 -32.64 2.48 23.61
C SER A 36 -31.43 2.23 22.70
N VAL A 37 -30.41 3.10 22.70
CA VAL A 37 -29.17 2.92 21.96
C VAL A 37 -28.39 1.71 22.48
N ILE A 38 -28.27 1.54 23.78
CA ILE A 38 -27.61 0.39 24.41
C ILE A 38 -28.35 -0.92 24.11
N ARG A 39 -29.69 -0.91 24.11
CA ARG A 39 -30.49 -2.08 23.71
C ARG A 39 -30.35 -2.41 22.24
N GLY A 40 -30.31 -1.41 21.34
CA GLY A 40 -30.03 -1.61 19.89
C GLY A 40 -28.67 -2.24 19.66
N MET A 41 -27.61 -1.68 20.27
CA MET A 41 -26.25 -2.22 20.16
C MET A 41 -26.09 -3.65 20.70
N SER A 42 -26.83 -3.99 21.77
CA SER A 42 -26.83 -5.33 22.34
C SER A 42 -27.53 -6.33 21.42
N ALA A 43 -28.63 -5.93 20.78
CA ALA A 43 -29.34 -6.75 19.81
C ALA A 43 -28.50 -6.99 18.53
N ASP A 44 -27.84 -5.95 18.04
CA ASP A 44 -26.99 -6.05 16.86
C ASP A 44 -25.77 -6.94 17.11
N LYS A 45 -25.13 -6.83 18.28
CA LYS A 45 -24.04 -7.72 18.70
C LYS A 45 -24.50 -9.19 18.73
N GLU A 46 -25.65 -9.47 19.30
CA GLU A 46 -26.18 -10.83 19.42
C GLU A 46 -26.57 -11.40 18.07
N ARG A 47 -27.08 -10.56 17.16
CA ARG A 47 -27.34 -10.96 15.75
C ARG A 47 -26.06 -11.36 15.02
N VAL A 48 -25.00 -10.54 15.13
CA VAL A 48 -23.71 -10.85 14.51
C VAL A 48 -23.14 -12.16 15.08
N ARG A 49 -23.21 -12.35 16.42
CA ARG A 49 -22.74 -13.58 17.05
C ARG A 49 -23.53 -14.79 16.54
N ARG A 50 -24.85 -14.73 16.52
CA ARG A 50 -25.69 -15.79 15.99
C ARG A 50 -25.37 -16.08 14.51
N ALA A 51 -25.19 -15.05 13.69
CA ALA A 51 -24.83 -15.20 12.30
C ALA A 51 -23.47 -15.90 12.11
N LEU A 52 -22.51 -15.64 12.99
CA LEU A 52 -21.26 -16.40 13.03
C LEU A 52 -21.49 -17.86 13.37
N GLU A 53 -22.26 -18.15 14.43
CA GLU A 53 -22.53 -19.50 14.91
C GLU A 53 -23.30 -20.34 13.88
N THR A 54 -24.28 -19.75 13.19
CA THR A 54 -25.16 -20.45 12.24
C THR A 54 -24.64 -20.45 10.80
N GLY A 55 -23.51 -19.79 10.50
CA GLY A 55 -22.99 -19.69 9.13
C GLY A 55 -23.72 -18.64 8.28
N GLY A 56 -24.49 -17.74 8.87
CA GLY A 56 -25.09 -16.60 8.18
C GLY A 56 -24.05 -15.61 7.64
N ILE A 57 -22.84 -15.57 8.25
CA ILE A 57 -21.68 -14.89 7.71
C ILE A 57 -20.78 -15.92 7.02
N TYR A 58 -20.51 -15.70 5.72
CA TYR A 58 -19.80 -16.64 4.85
C TYR A 58 -18.84 -15.92 3.91
N PRO A 59 -17.79 -16.61 3.40
CA PRO A 59 -16.87 -16.06 2.42
C PRO A 59 -17.45 -16.09 1.00
N VAL A 60 -17.16 -15.03 0.24
CA VAL A 60 -17.18 -15.06 -1.23
C VAL A 60 -15.80 -14.70 -1.75
N PHE A 61 -15.50 -15.03 -3.01
CA PHE A 61 -14.17 -14.98 -3.56
C PHE A 61 -14.14 -14.09 -4.78
N GLN A 62 -13.23 -13.12 -4.81
CA GLN A 62 -13.01 -12.29 -5.99
C GLN A 62 -11.61 -12.56 -6.56
N PRO A 63 -11.51 -12.92 -7.86
CA PRO A 63 -10.22 -13.26 -8.45
C PRO A 63 -9.34 -12.03 -8.60
N ILE A 64 -8.07 -12.22 -8.29
CA ILE A 64 -6.96 -11.33 -8.64
C ILE A 64 -6.25 -12.00 -9.82
N VAL A 65 -6.15 -11.30 -10.95
CA VAL A 65 -5.62 -11.85 -12.20
C VAL A 65 -4.29 -11.22 -12.57
N ARG A 66 -3.43 -11.99 -13.22
CA ARG A 66 -2.22 -11.47 -13.87
C ARG A 66 -2.64 -10.68 -15.11
N LEU A 67 -2.30 -9.40 -15.18
CA LEU A 67 -2.79 -8.54 -16.26
C LEU A 67 -2.32 -8.98 -17.65
N PRO A 68 -1.06 -9.40 -17.85
CA PRO A 68 -0.62 -9.82 -19.18
C PRO A 68 -1.26 -11.10 -19.70
N SER A 69 -1.50 -12.10 -18.83
CA SER A 69 -2.04 -13.40 -19.24
C SER A 69 -3.55 -13.54 -19.05
N GLY A 70 -4.13 -12.75 -18.12
CA GLY A 70 -5.53 -12.91 -17.70
C GLY A 70 -5.78 -14.13 -16.80
N SER A 71 -4.72 -14.90 -16.46
CA SER A 71 -4.82 -16.05 -15.56
C SER A 71 -5.06 -15.63 -14.11
N ILE A 72 -5.75 -16.47 -13.34
CA ILE A 72 -6.00 -16.21 -11.92
C ILE A 72 -4.73 -16.48 -11.11
N ALA A 73 -4.33 -15.53 -10.30
CA ALA A 73 -3.18 -15.65 -9.40
C ALA A 73 -3.59 -15.97 -7.96
N SER A 74 -4.65 -15.33 -7.47
CA SER A 74 -5.14 -15.46 -6.11
C SER A 74 -6.62 -15.06 -6.03
N PHE A 75 -7.21 -15.22 -4.86
CA PHE A 75 -8.57 -14.78 -4.58
C PHE A 75 -8.56 -13.92 -3.31
N GLU A 76 -9.20 -12.76 -3.36
CA GLU A 76 -9.57 -12.02 -2.16
C GLU A 76 -10.82 -12.62 -1.56
N VAL A 77 -10.78 -12.87 -0.24
CA VAL A 77 -11.88 -13.43 0.54
C VAL A 77 -12.65 -12.30 1.19
N LEU A 78 -13.88 -12.15 0.77
CA LEU A 78 -14.76 -11.08 1.21
C LEU A 78 -15.90 -11.63 2.06
N ALA A 79 -16.08 -11.13 3.27
CA ALA A 79 -17.19 -11.51 4.12
C ALA A 79 -18.54 -11.05 3.55
N ARG A 80 -19.53 -11.90 3.60
CA ARG A 80 -20.92 -11.59 3.30
C ARG A 80 -21.80 -12.07 4.45
N TRP A 81 -22.84 -11.33 4.74
CA TRP A 81 -23.84 -11.71 5.71
C TRP A 81 -25.22 -11.71 5.07
N TYR A 82 -25.92 -12.82 5.21
CA TYR A 82 -27.34 -12.94 4.93
C TYR A 82 -28.08 -13.23 6.24
N ASP A 83 -29.02 -12.35 6.58
CA ASP A 83 -29.88 -12.47 7.74
C ASP A 83 -31.29 -12.77 7.27
N ASP A 84 -31.97 -13.71 7.92
CA ASP A 84 -33.31 -14.17 7.50
C ASP A 84 -34.38 -13.06 7.55
N GLU A 85 -34.18 -12.04 8.40
CA GLU A 85 -35.11 -10.92 8.55
C GLU A 85 -34.69 -9.69 7.73
N LEU A 86 -33.38 -9.41 7.68
CA LEU A 86 -32.83 -8.21 7.05
C LEU A 86 -32.38 -8.44 5.59
N GLY A 87 -32.29 -9.69 5.16
CA GLY A 87 -31.70 -10.06 3.88
C GLY A 87 -30.18 -9.88 3.85
N ALA A 88 -29.65 -9.42 2.72
CA ALA A 88 -28.22 -9.18 2.55
C ALA A 88 -27.77 -7.95 3.33
N VAL A 89 -26.89 -8.16 4.33
CA VAL A 89 -26.32 -7.08 5.18
C VAL A 89 -24.91 -6.73 4.67
N PRO A 90 -24.65 -5.47 4.27
CA PRO A 90 -23.35 -5.09 3.72
C PRO A 90 -22.24 -5.13 4.77
N PRO A 91 -20.98 -5.45 4.39
CA PRO A 91 -19.82 -5.44 5.28
C PRO A 91 -19.62 -4.12 6.02
N SER A 92 -19.83 -2.99 5.35
CA SER A 92 -19.75 -1.65 5.94
C SER A 92 -20.70 -1.43 7.12
N HIS A 93 -21.74 -2.26 7.25
CA HIS A 93 -22.68 -2.21 8.37
C HIS A 93 -22.27 -3.17 9.50
N PHE A 94 -21.97 -4.44 9.21
CA PHE A 94 -21.74 -5.42 10.26
C PHE A 94 -20.29 -5.50 10.79
N ILE A 95 -19.29 -5.15 9.99
CA ILE A 95 -17.88 -5.16 10.43
C ILE A 95 -17.66 -4.19 11.60
N PRO A 96 -18.14 -2.92 11.55
CA PRO A 96 -18.01 -2.02 12.70
C PRO A 96 -18.77 -2.49 13.97
N ILE A 97 -19.84 -3.27 13.81
CA ILE A 97 -20.56 -3.90 14.93
C ILE A 97 -19.69 -5.01 15.53
N ALA A 98 -19.13 -5.89 14.68
CA ALA A 98 -18.25 -6.97 15.10
C ALA A 98 -16.99 -6.42 15.83
N GLU A 99 -16.39 -5.34 15.32
CA GLU A 99 -15.25 -4.66 15.96
C GLU A 99 -15.60 -4.16 17.37
N LYS A 100 -16.67 -3.38 17.50
CA LYS A 100 -17.13 -2.86 18.79
C LYS A 100 -17.56 -3.95 19.75
N ALA A 101 -18.00 -5.10 19.22
CA ALA A 101 -18.43 -6.24 20.01
C ALA A 101 -17.27 -7.15 20.45
N GLY A 102 -16.04 -6.95 19.92
CA GLY A 102 -14.89 -7.83 20.14
C GLY A 102 -15.01 -9.19 19.45
N LEU A 103 -15.78 -9.27 18.35
CA LEU A 103 -16.04 -10.51 17.60
C LEU A 103 -15.13 -10.70 16.39
N MET A 104 -14.19 -9.78 16.12
CA MET A 104 -13.36 -9.82 14.92
C MET A 104 -12.45 -11.05 14.86
N GLY A 105 -11.88 -11.49 15.99
CA GLY A 105 -11.06 -12.70 16.05
C GLY A 105 -11.83 -13.95 15.63
N GLU A 106 -13.07 -14.11 16.15
CA GLU A 106 -13.94 -15.22 15.80
C GLU A 106 -14.37 -15.16 14.32
N LEU A 107 -14.78 -13.96 13.85
CA LEU A 107 -15.16 -13.73 12.45
C LEU A 107 -14.02 -14.09 11.50
N THR A 108 -12.83 -13.58 11.73
CA THR A 108 -11.66 -13.85 10.89
C THR A 108 -11.28 -15.33 10.91
N SER A 109 -11.26 -15.95 12.08
CA SER A 109 -10.94 -17.39 12.21
C SER A 109 -11.94 -18.25 11.43
N ARG A 110 -13.24 -17.99 11.54
CA ARG A 110 -14.28 -18.71 10.78
C ARG A 110 -14.19 -18.49 9.28
N LEU A 111 -13.94 -17.23 8.85
CA LEU A 111 -13.76 -16.93 7.42
C LEU A 111 -12.55 -17.68 6.85
N ILE A 112 -11.42 -17.68 7.56
CA ILE A 112 -10.21 -18.42 7.13
C ILE A 112 -10.52 -19.92 7.03
N GLN A 113 -11.09 -20.52 8.06
CA GLN A 113 -11.41 -21.95 8.07
C GLN A 113 -12.33 -22.30 6.92
N THR A 114 -13.43 -21.57 6.72
CA THR A 114 -14.41 -21.85 5.67
C THR A 114 -13.82 -21.64 4.27
N ALA A 115 -13.08 -20.55 4.08
CA ALA A 115 -12.46 -20.23 2.79
C ALA A 115 -11.35 -21.22 2.42
N CYS A 116 -10.51 -21.59 3.38
CA CYS A 116 -9.43 -22.56 3.19
C CYS A 116 -9.97 -23.96 2.89
N ALA A 117 -11.02 -24.39 3.60
CA ALA A 117 -11.69 -25.67 3.32
C ALA A 117 -12.27 -25.69 1.89
N SER A 118 -12.91 -24.60 1.45
CA SER A 118 -13.43 -24.46 0.10
C SER A 118 -12.32 -24.50 -0.95
N ALA A 119 -11.22 -23.77 -0.73
CA ALA A 119 -10.10 -23.71 -1.67
C ALA A 119 -9.26 -25.00 -1.72
N GLY A 120 -9.34 -25.83 -0.69
CA GLY A 120 -8.65 -27.12 -0.62
C GLY A 120 -9.08 -28.12 -1.69
N VAL A 121 -10.29 -27.97 -2.22
CA VAL A 121 -10.85 -28.85 -3.26
C VAL A 121 -10.81 -28.27 -4.68
N TRP A 122 -10.33 -27.03 -4.85
CA TRP A 122 -10.18 -26.44 -6.18
C TRP A 122 -8.92 -26.99 -6.87
N SER A 123 -9.00 -27.13 -8.21
CA SER A 123 -7.81 -27.36 -9.00
C SER A 123 -6.90 -26.13 -8.91
N GLY A 124 -5.57 -26.35 -8.80
CA GLY A 124 -4.58 -25.29 -8.72
C GLY A 124 -4.20 -24.84 -7.29
N ARG A 125 -3.09 -24.12 -7.22
CA ARG A 125 -2.49 -23.63 -5.95
C ARG A 125 -2.69 -22.14 -5.79
N PHE A 126 -3.91 -21.69 -5.58
CA PHE A 126 -4.22 -20.28 -5.39
C PHE A 126 -3.92 -19.82 -3.95
N ARG A 127 -3.50 -18.56 -3.81
CA ARG A 127 -3.47 -17.89 -2.52
C ARG A 127 -4.84 -17.32 -2.19
N LEU A 128 -5.10 -17.22 -0.89
CA LEU A 128 -6.29 -16.56 -0.35
C LEU A 128 -5.86 -15.32 0.43
N ALA A 129 -6.39 -14.16 0.05
CA ALA A 129 -6.11 -12.88 0.69
C ALA A 129 -7.25 -12.51 1.65
N PHE A 130 -6.89 -12.11 2.86
CA PHE A 130 -7.83 -11.78 3.93
C PHE A 130 -7.58 -10.37 4.45
N ASN A 131 -8.62 -9.55 4.45
CA ASN A 131 -8.61 -8.22 5.05
C ASN A 131 -8.60 -8.30 6.58
N ILE A 132 -7.67 -7.59 7.22
CA ILE A 132 -7.52 -7.57 8.66
C ILE A 132 -7.69 -6.15 9.19
N SER A 133 -8.53 -6.01 10.24
CA SER A 133 -8.73 -4.71 10.86
C SER A 133 -7.50 -4.24 11.63
N PRO A 134 -7.29 -2.90 11.72
CA PRO A 134 -6.20 -2.33 12.50
C PRO A 134 -6.18 -2.80 13.97
N LEU A 135 -7.35 -3.04 14.55
CA LEU A 135 -7.47 -3.51 15.94
C LEU A 135 -6.96 -4.94 16.13
N GLN A 136 -7.27 -5.83 15.19
CA GLN A 136 -6.77 -7.21 15.23
C GLN A 136 -5.26 -7.28 15.04
N PHE A 137 -4.73 -6.44 14.17
CA PHE A 137 -3.32 -6.43 13.85
C PHE A 137 -2.43 -6.00 15.03
N ARG A 138 -2.99 -5.28 16.01
CA ARG A 138 -2.33 -4.91 17.28
C ARG A 138 -2.37 -5.99 18.34
N ASP A 139 -3.20 -7.03 18.14
CA ASP A 139 -3.26 -8.17 19.05
C ASP A 139 -2.02 -9.05 18.87
N ALA A 140 -1.23 -9.23 19.92
CA ALA A 140 -0.04 -10.07 19.91
C ALA A 140 -0.33 -11.55 19.59
N GLU A 141 -1.56 -12.01 19.88
CA GLU A 141 -2.01 -13.37 19.60
C GLU A 141 -2.52 -13.56 18.17
N PHE A 142 -2.69 -12.47 17.39
CA PHE A 142 -3.21 -12.54 16.03
C PHE A 142 -2.43 -13.50 15.12
N PRO A 143 -1.08 -13.50 15.06
CA PRO A 143 -0.34 -14.49 14.27
C PRO A 143 -0.63 -15.94 14.66
N SER A 144 -0.81 -16.22 15.96
CA SER A 144 -1.17 -17.57 16.44
C SER A 144 -2.59 -17.96 16.02
N GLN A 145 -3.53 -17.02 16.01
CA GLN A 145 -4.90 -17.24 15.55
C GLN A 145 -4.94 -17.62 14.06
N ILE A 146 -4.11 -16.96 13.21
CA ILE A 146 -3.98 -17.31 11.79
C ILE A 146 -3.39 -18.71 11.61
N GLU A 147 -2.33 -19.02 12.34
CA GLU A 147 -1.67 -20.33 12.33
C GLU A 147 -2.65 -21.45 12.69
N GLU A 148 -3.41 -21.28 13.77
CA GLU A 148 -4.38 -22.26 14.23
C GLU A 148 -5.56 -22.42 13.24
N ALA A 149 -6.08 -21.33 12.68
CA ALA A 149 -7.16 -21.38 11.69
C ALA A 149 -6.74 -22.14 10.42
N ALA A 150 -5.50 -21.90 9.95
CA ALA A 150 -4.93 -22.61 8.80
C ALA A 150 -4.69 -24.09 9.11
N ARG A 151 -4.17 -24.41 10.30
CA ARG A 151 -3.95 -25.78 10.77
C ARG A 151 -5.24 -26.59 10.83
N LEU A 152 -6.30 -26.00 11.38
CA LEU A 152 -7.63 -26.66 11.48
C LEU A 152 -8.23 -26.96 10.10
N SER A 153 -7.89 -26.16 9.09
CA SER A 153 -8.35 -26.33 7.71
C SER A 153 -7.40 -27.17 6.85
N ASN A 154 -6.28 -27.64 7.41
CA ASN A 154 -5.19 -28.32 6.68
C ASN A 154 -4.73 -27.52 5.44
N PHE A 155 -4.65 -26.18 5.57
CA PHE A 155 -4.30 -25.28 4.47
C PHE A 155 -2.91 -24.69 4.68
N PRO A 156 -2.02 -24.69 3.66
CA PRO A 156 -0.66 -24.19 3.80
C PRO A 156 -0.62 -22.69 4.09
N LEU A 157 0.08 -22.27 5.13
CA LEU A 157 0.27 -20.86 5.50
C LEU A 157 0.92 -20.04 4.37
N SER A 158 1.77 -20.66 3.54
CA SER A 158 2.37 -20.03 2.36
C SER A 158 1.38 -19.66 1.27
N ARG A 159 0.14 -20.13 1.36
CA ARG A 159 -0.99 -19.78 0.49
C ARG A 159 -1.94 -18.78 1.14
N ILE A 160 -1.64 -18.28 2.33
CA ILE A 160 -2.39 -17.20 2.99
C ILE A 160 -1.67 -15.88 2.75
N GLN A 161 -2.45 -14.86 2.39
CA GLN A 161 -2.05 -13.46 2.30
C GLN A 161 -2.90 -12.65 3.28
N ILE A 162 -2.27 -11.76 4.01
CA ILE A 162 -2.94 -10.82 4.91
C ILE A 162 -2.86 -9.43 4.30
N GLU A 163 -3.99 -8.76 4.20
CA GLU A 163 -4.14 -7.41 3.67
C GLU A 163 -4.34 -6.43 4.82
N ILE A 164 -3.52 -5.39 4.87
CA ILE A 164 -3.48 -4.43 5.95
C ILE A 164 -3.53 -3.04 5.33
N THR A 165 -4.48 -2.22 5.74
CA THR A 165 -4.56 -0.84 5.27
C THR A 165 -3.39 0.01 5.76
N GLU A 166 -3.04 1.03 5.00
CA GLU A 166 -1.99 1.99 5.36
C GLU A 166 -2.18 2.56 6.77
N SER A 167 -3.42 2.90 7.13
CA SER A 167 -3.77 3.47 8.44
C SER A 167 -3.50 2.52 9.62
N ALA A 168 -3.62 1.21 9.42
CA ALA A 168 -3.36 0.22 10.46
C ALA A 168 -1.92 0.23 10.97
N VAL A 169 -0.98 0.63 10.12
CA VAL A 169 0.46 0.64 10.40
C VAL A 169 0.92 1.96 11.04
N ILE A 170 0.11 3.03 10.90
CA ILE A 170 0.50 4.39 11.30
C ILE A 170 0.56 4.55 12.82
N ASP A 171 -0.35 3.94 13.55
CA ASP A 171 -0.57 4.23 14.97
C ASP A 171 0.42 3.53 15.90
N ASP A 172 0.93 2.33 15.54
CA ASP A 172 1.90 1.57 16.34
C ASP A 172 2.83 0.75 15.44
N LEU A 173 3.93 1.37 15.02
CA LEU A 173 4.90 0.77 14.10
C LEU A 173 5.67 -0.43 14.71
N GLU A 174 5.95 -0.42 16.01
CA GLU A 174 6.73 -1.48 16.66
C GLU A 174 5.88 -2.75 16.80
N SER A 175 4.64 -2.63 17.24
CA SER A 175 3.71 -3.76 17.33
C SER A 175 3.42 -4.35 15.95
N ALA A 176 3.16 -3.48 14.95
CA ALA A 176 2.97 -3.88 13.56
C ALA A 176 4.17 -4.66 13.02
N ARG A 177 5.38 -4.19 13.29
CA ARG A 177 6.63 -4.85 12.88
C ARG A 177 6.78 -6.25 13.47
N ALA A 178 6.46 -6.42 14.76
CA ALA A 178 6.54 -7.70 15.43
C ALA A 178 5.56 -8.72 14.81
N SER A 179 4.30 -8.30 14.60
CA SER A 179 3.25 -9.13 13.99
C SER A 179 3.59 -9.52 12.55
N ILE A 180 4.04 -8.57 11.71
CA ILE A 180 4.49 -8.85 10.34
C ILE A 180 5.65 -9.85 10.34
N HIS A 181 6.66 -9.63 11.18
CA HIS A 181 7.81 -10.52 11.22
C HIS A 181 7.42 -11.96 11.58
N ARG A 182 6.52 -12.11 12.56
CA ARG A 182 6.03 -13.43 12.97
C ARG A 182 5.23 -14.12 11.85
N LEU A 183 4.30 -13.40 11.20
CA LEU A 183 3.53 -13.91 10.06
C LEU A 183 4.45 -14.30 8.89
N LYS A 184 5.45 -13.50 8.58
CA LYS A 184 6.47 -13.82 7.55
C LYS A 184 7.27 -15.06 7.89
N THR A 185 7.66 -15.26 9.14
CA THR A 185 8.36 -16.48 9.60
C THR A 185 7.49 -17.72 9.40
N LEU A 186 6.17 -17.59 9.52
CA LEU A 186 5.19 -18.65 9.24
C LEU A 186 4.95 -18.86 7.73
N GLY A 187 5.53 -18.03 6.86
CA GLY A 187 5.38 -18.12 5.40
C GLY A 187 4.18 -17.36 4.84
N VAL A 188 3.46 -16.60 5.65
CA VAL A 188 2.31 -15.77 5.24
C VAL A 188 2.81 -14.56 4.45
N GLN A 189 2.13 -14.21 3.35
CA GLN A 189 2.39 -12.99 2.61
C GLN A 189 1.63 -11.80 3.19
N ILE A 190 2.23 -10.62 3.10
CA ILE A 190 1.63 -9.38 3.62
C ILE A 190 1.47 -8.38 2.49
N ALA A 191 0.24 -7.94 2.25
CA ALA A 191 -0.08 -6.90 1.29
C ALA A 191 -0.44 -5.58 2.00
N LEU A 192 0.06 -4.50 1.45
CA LEU A 192 -0.34 -3.15 1.87
C LEU A 192 -1.52 -2.70 1.03
N ASP A 193 -2.64 -2.48 1.68
CA ASP A 193 -3.92 -2.13 1.06
C ASP A 193 -4.23 -0.63 1.11
N ASP A 194 -5.13 -0.15 0.25
CA ASP A 194 -5.57 1.24 0.12
C ASP A 194 -4.43 2.25 -0.12
N PHE A 195 -3.35 1.82 -0.79
CA PHE A 195 -2.19 2.68 -0.98
C PHE A 195 -2.48 3.89 -1.86
N GLY A 196 -2.10 5.06 -1.34
CA GLY A 196 -2.27 6.36 -2.01
C GLY A 196 -3.37 7.24 -1.43
N THR A 197 -4.19 6.74 -0.48
CA THR A 197 -5.25 7.52 0.18
C THR A 197 -4.76 8.30 1.39
N GLY A 198 -3.61 7.92 1.96
CA GLY A 198 -3.06 8.47 3.18
C GLY A 198 -1.72 9.18 3.01
N PHE A 199 -1.10 9.52 4.13
CA PHE A 199 0.22 10.13 4.22
C PHE A 199 1.32 9.06 4.29
N SER A 200 1.34 8.12 3.34
CA SER A 200 2.41 7.12 3.28
C SER A 200 3.77 7.79 3.23
N SER A 201 4.51 7.69 4.31
CA SER A 201 5.93 7.98 4.23
C SER A 201 6.62 6.76 3.61
N LEU A 202 7.31 6.97 2.49
CA LEU A 202 8.15 5.95 1.83
C LEU A 202 9.08 5.25 2.84
N THR A 203 9.49 5.96 3.89
CA THR A 203 10.28 5.45 5.01
C THR A 203 9.58 4.30 5.76
N ARG A 204 8.24 4.35 5.89
CA ARG A 204 7.47 3.31 6.57
C ARG A 204 7.30 2.07 5.69
N LEU A 205 7.07 2.27 4.41
CA LEU A 205 7.02 1.17 3.44
C LEU A 205 8.34 0.39 3.43
N GLN A 206 9.48 1.09 3.51
CA GLN A 206 10.81 0.46 3.59
C GLN A 206 11.12 -0.17 4.96
N ALA A 207 10.45 0.28 6.03
CA ALA A 207 10.68 -0.22 7.39
C ALA A 207 9.99 -1.57 7.65
N LEU A 208 9.00 -1.94 6.85
CA LEU A 208 8.20 -3.14 7.01
C LEU A 208 8.32 -4.04 5.78
N PRO A 209 8.45 -5.37 5.96
CA PRO A 209 8.67 -6.31 4.87
C PRO A 209 7.34 -6.70 4.18
N PHE A 210 6.70 -5.75 3.50
CA PHE A 210 5.57 -6.02 2.65
C PHE A 210 5.99 -6.81 1.41
N ASP A 211 5.08 -7.65 0.91
CA ASP A 211 5.26 -8.43 -0.31
C ASP A 211 4.56 -7.83 -1.51
N ILE A 212 3.44 -7.13 -1.30
CA ILE A 212 2.53 -6.68 -2.35
C ILE A 212 2.01 -5.28 -1.99
N ILE A 213 1.77 -4.44 -3.00
CA ILE A 213 1.08 -3.15 -2.87
C ILE A 213 -0.25 -3.24 -3.64
N LYS A 214 -1.36 -2.81 -3.01
CA LYS A 214 -2.66 -2.68 -3.67
C LYS A 214 -2.99 -1.20 -3.89
N ILE A 215 -3.35 -0.83 -5.12
CA ILE A 215 -3.78 0.53 -5.48
C ILE A 215 -5.27 0.62 -5.22
N GLU A 216 -5.67 1.60 -4.43
CA GLU A 216 -7.07 1.87 -4.09
C GLU A 216 -7.93 2.11 -5.34
N ALA A 217 -9.13 1.52 -5.33
CA ALA A 217 -10.04 1.43 -6.47
C ALA A 217 -10.42 2.80 -7.07
N SER A 218 -10.59 3.86 -6.28
CA SER A 218 -11.01 5.18 -6.77
C SER A 218 -9.99 5.80 -7.74
N PHE A 219 -8.69 5.56 -7.52
CA PHE A 219 -7.64 6.02 -8.44
C PHE A 219 -7.69 5.26 -9.77
N VAL A 220 -7.91 3.95 -9.73
CA VAL A 220 -8.02 3.11 -10.93
C VAL A 220 -9.29 3.44 -11.71
N GLN A 221 -10.43 3.59 -11.03
CA GLN A 221 -11.70 3.95 -11.66
C GLN A 221 -11.65 5.31 -12.35
N SER A 222 -10.99 6.29 -11.74
CA SER A 222 -10.90 7.65 -12.27
C SER A 222 -9.72 7.87 -13.23
N MET A 223 -8.75 6.94 -13.37
CA MET A 223 -7.56 7.16 -14.20
C MET A 223 -7.83 7.43 -15.67
N GLY A 224 -8.98 6.97 -16.19
CA GLY A 224 -9.40 7.20 -17.57
C GLY A 224 -9.69 8.68 -17.86
N ILE A 225 -10.20 9.41 -16.88
CA ILE A 225 -10.67 10.81 -16.99
C ILE A 225 -9.81 11.79 -16.20
N SER A 226 -9.28 11.40 -15.05
CA SER A 226 -8.44 12.22 -14.17
C SER A 226 -6.95 12.06 -14.50
N ARG A 227 -6.30 13.17 -14.87
CA ARG A 227 -4.84 13.19 -15.09
C ARG A 227 -4.07 12.94 -13.79
N ASP A 228 -4.59 13.41 -12.65
CA ASP A 228 -3.92 13.27 -11.38
C ASP A 228 -4.02 11.84 -10.85
N SER A 229 -5.17 11.19 -10.97
CA SER A 229 -5.32 9.76 -10.66
C SER A 229 -4.38 8.89 -11.50
N ARG A 230 -4.23 9.21 -12.78
CA ARG A 230 -3.30 8.53 -13.69
C ARG A 230 -1.85 8.65 -13.24
N LYS A 231 -1.43 9.85 -12.76
CA LYS A 231 -0.09 10.06 -12.20
C LYS A 231 0.13 9.25 -10.92
N ILE A 232 -0.89 9.20 -10.03
CA ILE A 232 -0.83 8.43 -8.80
C ILE A 232 -0.66 6.95 -9.13
N VAL A 233 -1.52 6.37 -9.98
CA VAL A 233 -1.43 4.97 -10.41
C VAL A 233 -0.05 4.66 -11.00
N SER A 234 0.45 5.51 -11.92
CA SER A 234 1.77 5.35 -12.52
C SER A 234 2.90 5.41 -11.49
N ALA A 235 2.79 6.31 -10.52
CA ALA A 235 3.80 6.46 -9.47
C ALA A 235 3.83 5.25 -8.53
N VAL A 236 2.66 4.69 -8.16
CA VAL A 236 2.58 3.51 -7.29
C VAL A 236 3.13 2.28 -8.01
N ILE A 237 2.80 2.08 -9.29
CA ILE A 237 3.36 0.99 -10.09
C ILE A 237 4.89 1.12 -10.18
N GLY A 238 5.41 2.32 -10.48
CA GLY A 238 6.85 2.57 -10.52
C GLY A 238 7.54 2.36 -9.18
N LEU A 239 6.86 2.69 -8.07
CA LEU A 239 7.35 2.43 -6.72
C LEU A 239 7.45 0.92 -6.44
N GLY A 240 6.41 0.16 -6.75
CA GLY A 240 6.40 -1.30 -6.61
C GLY A 240 7.56 -1.93 -7.37
N GLN A 241 7.75 -1.55 -8.64
CA GLN A 241 8.86 -2.02 -9.47
C GLN A 241 10.23 -1.67 -8.87
N SER A 242 10.39 -0.45 -8.34
CA SER A 242 11.65 -0.01 -7.72
C SER A 242 11.97 -0.74 -6.41
N LEU A 243 10.95 -1.23 -5.71
CA LEU A 243 11.10 -1.98 -4.46
C LEU A 243 11.07 -3.50 -4.67
N GLY A 244 10.86 -3.98 -5.90
CA GLY A 244 10.68 -5.39 -6.21
C GLY A 244 9.38 -5.97 -5.64
N MET A 245 8.37 -5.13 -5.40
CA MET A 245 7.06 -5.51 -4.88
C MET A 245 6.02 -5.50 -6.00
N PRO A 246 5.36 -6.62 -6.29
CA PRO A 246 4.26 -6.66 -7.25
C PRO A 246 3.11 -5.73 -6.83
N VAL A 247 2.40 -5.19 -7.83
CA VAL A 247 1.32 -4.24 -7.64
C VAL A 247 0.00 -4.83 -8.13
N VAL A 248 -1.03 -4.73 -7.29
CA VAL A 248 -2.43 -5.08 -7.62
C VAL A 248 -3.21 -3.78 -7.85
N ALA A 249 -3.82 -3.61 -9.00
CA ALA A 249 -4.75 -2.52 -9.27
C ALA A 249 -6.19 -2.97 -8.98
N GLU A 250 -6.85 -2.29 -8.05
CA GLU A 250 -8.23 -2.59 -7.68
C GLU A 250 -9.26 -1.82 -8.50
N GLY A 251 -10.49 -2.31 -8.52
CA GLY A 251 -11.60 -1.62 -9.18
C GLY A 251 -11.48 -1.50 -10.70
N VAL A 252 -10.83 -2.47 -11.35
CA VAL A 252 -10.75 -2.54 -12.82
C VAL A 252 -12.11 -2.94 -13.38
N GLU A 253 -12.79 -1.99 -14.04
CA GLU A 253 -14.15 -2.16 -14.55
C GLU A 253 -14.24 -2.10 -16.08
N THR A 254 -13.24 -1.49 -16.74
CA THR A 254 -13.26 -1.24 -18.18
C THR A 254 -12.03 -1.76 -18.90
N ALA A 255 -12.20 -2.15 -20.17
CA ALA A 255 -11.08 -2.54 -21.03
C ALA A 255 -10.08 -1.39 -21.24
N THR A 256 -10.50 -0.14 -21.10
CA THR A 256 -9.60 1.02 -21.19
C THR A 256 -8.68 1.10 -19.99
N GLN A 257 -9.19 0.92 -18.76
CA GLN A 257 -8.37 0.83 -17.56
C GLN A 257 -7.38 -0.34 -17.64
N LEU A 258 -7.85 -1.51 -18.07
CA LEU A 258 -6.99 -2.69 -18.27
C LEU A 258 -5.82 -2.37 -19.22
N ARG A 259 -6.09 -1.80 -20.40
CA ARG A 259 -5.04 -1.41 -21.35
C ARG A 259 -4.03 -0.43 -20.74
N MET A 260 -4.52 0.59 -20.02
CA MET A 260 -3.66 1.59 -19.37
C MET A 260 -2.77 0.95 -18.30
N LEU A 261 -3.33 0.09 -17.45
CA LEU A 261 -2.59 -0.63 -16.40
C LEU A 261 -1.54 -1.56 -17.00
N THR A 262 -1.89 -2.31 -18.07
CA THR A 262 -0.94 -3.17 -18.80
C THR A 262 0.19 -2.34 -19.42
N GLN A 263 -0.11 -1.18 -20.00
CA GLN A 263 0.91 -0.27 -20.56
C GLN A 263 1.82 0.32 -19.49
N LEU A 264 1.32 0.53 -18.27
CA LEU A 264 2.11 0.98 -17.12
C LEU A 264 2.91 -0.16 -16.47
N GLY A 265 2.66 -1.43 -16.89
CA GLY A 265 3.33 -2.61 -16.36
C GLY A 265 2.87 -3.01 -14.96
N CYS A 266 1.60 -2.82 -14.67
CA CYS A 266 0.99 -3.34 -13.47
C CYS A 266 0.93 -4.87 -13.55
N ASP A 267 1.28 -5.54 -12.45
CA ASP A 267 1.40 -7.00 -12.42
C ASP A 267 0.05 -7.69 -12.35
N PHE A 268 -0.83 -7.19 -11.48
CA PHE A 268 -2.11 -7.80 -11.18
C PHE A 268 -3.25 -6.80 -11.24
N GLY A 269 -4.45 -7.32 -11.45
CA GLY A 269 -5.66 -6.52 -11.42
C GLY A 269 -6.82 -7.28 -10.81
N GLN A 270 -7.70 -6.52 -10.16
CA GLN A 270 -8.94 -7.00 -9.56
C GLN A 270 -10.07 -6.05 -9.91
N GLY A 271 -11.25 -6.58 -10.18
CA GLY A 271 -12.42 -5.74 -10.46
C GLY A 271 -13.49 -6.46 -11.27
N TYR A 272 -14.59 -5.75 -11.50
CA TYR A 272 -15.77 -6.33 -12.16
C TYR A 272 -15.56 -6.66 -13.64
N LEU A 273 -14.52 -6.13 -14.24
CA LEU A 273 -14.11 -6.54 -15.59
C LEU A 273 -13.74 -8.02 -15.65
N PHE A 274 -13.14 -8.54 -14.58
CA PHE A 274 -12.68 -9.91 -14.51
C PHE A 274 -13.76 -10.84 -13.93
N SER A 275 -14.28 -10.51 -12.76
CA SER A 275 -15.42 -11.17 -12.12
C SER A 275 -15.91 -10.31 -10.93
N ARG A 276 -17.22 -10.40 -10.67
CA ARG A 276 -17.75 -10.01 -9.37
C ARG A 276 -17.35 -11.04 -8.31
N PRO A 277 -17.36 -10.69 -7.00
CA PRO A 277 -17.24 -11.70 -5.95
C PRO A 277 -18.25 -12.83 -6.14
N ALA A 278 -17.76 -14.06 -6.06
CA ALA A 278 -18.53 -15.25 -6.38
C ALA A 278 -18.48 -16.28 -5.24
N SER A 279 -19.47 -17.16 -5.13
CA SER A 279 -19.50 -18.22 -4.13
C SER A 279 -18.47 -19.31 -4.44
N ALA A 280 -18.09 -20.09 -3.43
CA ALA A 280 -17.11 -21.17 -3.56
C ALA A 280 -17.44 -22.18 -4.66
N GLU A 281 -18.73 -22.46 -4.86
CA GLU A 281 -19.23 -23.43 -5.82
C GLU A 281 -19.02 -22.99 -7.29
N THR A 282 -18.94 -21.66 -7.52
CA THR A 282 -18.76 -21.11 -8.87
C THR A 282 -17.29 -20.95 -9.27
N ILE A 283 -16.38 -20.98 -8.30
CA ILE A 283 -14.95 -20.76 -8.55
C ILE A 283 -14.32 -21.83 -9.45
N PRO A 284 -14.61 -23.14 -9.33
CA PRO A 284 -14.05 -24.14 -10.25
C PRO A 284 -14.38 -23.86 -11.73
N ALA A 285 -15.58 -23.40 -12.03
CA ALA A 285 -15.94 -23.01 -13.39
C ALA A 285 -15.16 -21.77 -13.87
N LEU A 286 -14.95 -20.81 -12.98
CA LEU A 286 -14.17 -19.60 -13.27
C LEU A 286 -12.69 -19.92 -13.55
N ILE A 287 -12.10 -20.85 -12.78
CA ILE A 287 -10.74 -21.36 -12.99
C ILE A 287 -10.65 -22.03 -14.36
N GLY A 288 -11.59 -22.93 -14.68
CA GLY A 288 -11.62 -23.63 -15.97
C GLY A 288 -11.72 -22.69 -17.18
N LEU A 289 -12.40 -21.55 -17.04
CA LEU A 289 -12.53 -20.55 -18.11
C LEU A 289 -11.25 -19.72 -18.35
N ARG A 290 -10.45 -19.48 -17.30
CA ARG A 290 -9.29 -18.58 -17.35
C ARG A 290 -7.93 -19.30 -17.37
N GLY A 291 -7.92 -20.62 -17.20
CA GLY A 291 -6.72 -21.45 -17.13
C GLY A 291 -5.97 -21.33 -15.79
N GLU A 292 -5.33 -22.43 -15.44
CA GLU A 292 -4.30 -22.46 -14.41
C GLU A 292 -2.97 -22.08 -15.08
N GLN A 293 -2.21 -21.15 -14.52
CA GLN A 293 -0.79 -21.08 -14.80
C GLN A 293 -0.05 -21.63 -13.57
N GLU A 294 0.74 -22.67 -13.78
CA GLU A 294 1.75 -23.08 -12.82
C GLU A 294 2.60 -21.85 -12.45
N ASP A 295 3.02 -21.77 -11.20
CA ASP A 295 3.97 -20.78 -10.71
C ASP A 295 5.29 -20.92 -11.50
N ASP A 296 5.34 -20.35 -12.69
CA ASP A 296 6.60 -20.06 -13.38
C ASP A 296 6.95 -18.61 -13.05
N PRO A 297 8.00 -18.37 -12.24
CA PRO A 297 8.49 -17.04 -11.94
C PRO A 297 9.19 -16.39 -13.15
N SER A 298 9.01 -16.97 -14.34
CA SER A 298 9.64 -16.46 -15.56
C SER A 298 9.11 -15.04 -15.84
N PRO A 299 9.95 -14.02 -15.83
CA PRO A 299 9.52 -12.66 -16.14
C PRO A 299 9.04 -12.66 -17.57
N LEU A 300 7.78 -12.21 -17.74
CA LEU A 300 7.16 -11.99 -19.04
C LEU A 300 8.15 -11.44 -20.06
N ASN A 301 8.31 -12.17 -21.17
CA ASN A 301 8.93 -11.70 -22.39
C ASN A 301 8.07 -10.58 -23.04
N LEU A 302 7.90 -9.48 -22.32
CA LEU A 302 7.56 -8.21 -22.98
C LEU A 302 8.74 -7.84 -23.88
N SER A 303 8.44 -7.54 -25.15
CA SER A 303 9.50 -7.12 -26.08
C SER A 303 10.34 -6.02 -25.41
N CYS A 304 11.66 -6.06 -25.53
CA CYS A 304 12.58 -5.06 -24.95
C CYS A 304 12.13 -3.61 -25.20
N ASN A 305 11.49 -3.36 -26.35
CA ASN A 305 10.96 -2.06 -26.72
C ASN A 305 9.77 -1.61 -25.84
N LEU A 306 8.91 -2.53 -25.42
CA LEU A 306 7.77 -2.20 -24.57
C LEU A 306 8.21 -1.95 -23.12
N LYS A 307 9.14 -2.75 -22.60
CA LYS A 307 9.79 -2.51 -21.29
C LYS A 307 10.52 -1.17 -21.27
N LEU A 308 11.25 -0.84 -22.35
CA LEU A 308 11.97 0.42 -22.45
C LEU A 308 11.02 1.63 -22.53
N ALA A 309 9.92 1.53 -23.29
CA ALA A 309 8.91 2.56 -23.37
C ALA A 309 8.20 2.78 -22.03
N GLN A 310 7.92 1.71 -21.31
CA GLN A 310 7.35 1.72 -19.98
C GLN A 310 8.28 2.39 -18.96
N LEU A 311 9.55 1.98 -18.90
CA LEU A 311 10.55 2.59 -18.02
C LEU A 311 10.70 4.09 -18.31
N LYS A 312 10.70 4.50 -19.56
CA LYS A 312 10.73 5.92 -19.96
C LYS A 312 9.48 6.67 -19.49
N ALA A 313 8.29 6.07 -19.59
CA ALA A 313 7.05 6.70 -19.14
C ALA A 313 7.01 6.87 -17.61
N ILE A 314 7.43 5.84 -16.86
CA ILE A 314 7.53 5.87 -15.40
C ILE A 314 8.53 6.94 -14.96
N TYR A 315 9.70 6.95 -15.58
CA TYR A 315 10.78 7.88 -15.25
C TYR A 315 10.39 9.34 -15.51
N ALA A 316 9.73 9.59 -16.64
CA ALA A 316 9.25 10.92 -17.01
C ALA A 316 8.05 11.38 -16.17
N GLY A 317 7.18 10.45 -15.77
CA GLY A 317 5.95 10.73 -15.02
C GLY A 317 6.09 10.75 -13.50
N ALA A 318 7.22 10.32 -12.94
CA ALA A 318 7.44 10.25 -11.50
C ALA A 318 7.19 11.61 -10.81
N PRO A 319 6.44 11.66 -9.70
CA PRO A 319 6.14 12.90 -8.98
C PRO A 319 7.34 13.45 -8.20
N PHE A 320 8.46 12.73 -8.20
CA PHE A 320 9.72 13.08 -7.52
C PHE A 320 10.89 13.07 -8.52
N ALA A 321 11.98 13.72 -8.14
CA ALA A 321 13.19 13.80 -8.95
C ALA A 321 13.95 12.48 -8.90
N LEU A 322 14.29 11.93 -10.06
CA LEU A 322 14.99 10.66 -10.21
C LEU A 322 16.22 10.83 -11.10
N CYS A 323 17.34 10.21 -10.70
CA CYS A 323 18.45 9.99 -11.60
C CYS A 323 19.08 8.61 -11.36
N PHE A 324 19.80 8.14 -12.37
CA PHE A 324 20.68 6.98 -12.30
C PHE A 324 22.12 7.40 -12.56
N VAL A 325 23.03 6.99 -11.68
CA VAL A 325 24.46 7.28 -11.75
C VAL A 325 25.21 5.95 -11.79
N ASP A 326 26.12 5.80 -12.77
CA ASP A 326 26.99 4.62 -12.88
C ASP A 326 28.16 4.66 -11.87
N LEU A 327 28.97 3.62 -11.85
CA LEU A 327 30.12 3.51 -10.96
C LEU A 327 31.25 4.51 -11.32
N GLU A 328 31.29 5.01 -12.56
CA GLU A 328 32.18 6.06 -13.05
C GLU A 328 31.64 7.47 -12.77
N ARG A 329 30.56 7.56 -12.01
CA ARG A 329 29.87 8.80 -11.61
C ARG A 329 29.23 9.58 -12.76
N ARG A 330 28.83 8.89 -13.84
CA ARG A 330 28.10 9.51 -14.95
C ARG A 330 26.58 9.43 -14.74
N TYR A 331 25.91 10.51 -15.06
CA TYR A 331 24.45 10.47 -15.18
C TYR A 331 24.05 9.66 -16.42
N VAL A 332 23.62 8.43 -16.21
CA VAL A 332 23.12 7.57 -17.29
C VAL A 332 21.70 7.97 -17.71
N SER A 333 20.89 8.38 -16.73
CA SER A 333 19.55 8.91 -16.97
C SER A 333 19.10 9.82 -15.83
N ALA A 334 18.18 10.73 -16.15
CA ALA A 334 17.46 11.52 -15.16
C ALA A 334 16.07 11.87 -15.70
N ASN A 335 15.11 12.15 -14.81
CA ASN A 335 13.83 12.69 -15.24
C ASN A 335 13.83 14.23 -15.24
N LYS A 336 12.82 14.81 -15.90
CA LYS A 336 12.68 16.26 -16.01
C LYS A 336 12.68 16.96 -14.64
N ARG A 337 12.08 16.34 -13.63
CA ARG A 337 12.02 16.90 -12.27
C ARG A 337 13.39 16.96 -11.60
N PHE A 338 14.27 16.00 -11.88
CA PHE A 338 15.63 16.05 -11.37
C PHE A 338 16.41 17.21 -12.02
N ALA A 339 16.32 17.35 -13.32
CA ALA A 339 16.95 18.44 -14.06
C ALA A 339 16.45 19.83 -13.59
N GLU A 340 15.13 19.98 -13.43
CA GLU A 340 14.52 21.20 -12.87
C GLU A 340 14.94 21.48 -11.43
N LEU A 341 15.12 20.44 -10.62
CA LEU A 341 15.50 20.57 -9.21
C LEU A 341 16.94 21.09 -9.04
N ILE A 342 17.87 20.61 -9.89
CA ILE A 342 19.28 21.05 -9.86
C ILE A 342 19.56 22.23 -10.78
N GLY A 343 18.57 22.67 -11.59
CA GLY A 343 18.69 23.85 -12.46
C GLY A 343 19.50 23.63 -13.74
N VAL A 344 19.54 22.40 -14.25
CA VAL A 344 20.33 22.01 -15.44
C VAL A 344 19.42 21.45 -16.53
N ASN A 345 19.80 21.60 -17.80
CA ASN A 345 19.08 20.99 -18.91
C ASN A 345 19.34 19.47 -18.92
N LEU A 346 18.28 18.69 -19.07
CA LEU A 346 18.34 17.22 -19.10
C LEU A 346 19.26 16.67 -20.21
N GLU A 347 19.22 17.29 -21.39
CA GLU A 347 20.05 16.88 -22.54
C GLU A 347 21.54 17.11 -22.30
N GLU A 348 21.87 18.16 -21.53
CA GLU A 348 23.26 18.51 -21.19
C GLU A 348 23.83 17.66 -20.06
N MET A 349 22.98 17.00 -19.30
CA MET A 349 23.38 16.22 -18.12
C MET A 349 23.74 14.78 -18.44
N THR A 350 23.01 14.14 -19.38
CA THR A 350 23.17 12.71 -19.69
C THR A 350 24.57 12.40 -20.25
N GLY A 351 25.26 11.42 -19.66
CA GLY A 351 26.64 11.00 -20.03
C GLY A 351 27.74 11.79 -19.36
N ARG A 352 27.44 12.97 -18.76
CA ARG A 352 28.44 13.78 -18.04
C ARG A 352 28.59 13.27 -16.60
N ARG A 353 29.75 13.59 -16.03
CA ARG A 353 30.06 13.24 -14.65
C ARG A 353 29.35 14.16 -13.66
N VAL A 354 29.09 13.65 -12.46
CA VAL A 354 28.45 14.41 -11.37
C VAL A 354 29.22 15.69 -11.06
N GLU A 355 30.55 15.60 -11.00
CA GLU A 355 31.42 16.74 -10.74
C GLU A 355 31.37 17.83 -11.81
N GLU A 356 30.94 17.51 -13.03
CA GLU A 356 30.80 18.48 -14.12
C GLU A 356 29.44 19.18 -14.13
N VAL A 357 28.41 18.52 -13.57
CA VAL A 357 27.02 18.98 -13.62
C VAL A 357 26.59 19.56 -12.29
N TYR A 358 26.90 18.88 -11.18
CA TYR A 358 26.55 19.28 -9.84
C TYR A 358 27.70 18.93 -8.86
N PRO A 359 28.77 19.74 -8.83
CA PRO A 359 29.99 19.46 -8.05
C PRO A 359 29.75 19.24 -6.56
N GLU A 360 28.76 19.94 -5.98
CA GLU A 360 28.43 19.84 -4.56
C GLU A 360 27.90 18.48 -4.14
N ALA A 361 27.38 17.69 -5.08
CA ALA A 361 26.90 16.33 -4.81
C ALA A 361 28.05 15.31 -4.75
N LEU A 362 29.24 15.63 -5.31
CA LEU A 362 30.33 14.66 -5.48
C LEU A 362 30.73 13.94 -4.18
N PRO A 363 30.93 14.60 -3.02
CA PRO A 363 31.30 13.89 -1.78
C PRO A 363 30.27 12.84 -1.36
N TYR A 364 29.00 13.14 -1.57
CA TYR A 364 27.90 12.22 -1.24
C TYR A 364 27.82 11.05 -2.20
N VAL A 365 27.96 11.33 -3.50
CA VAL A 365 27.95 10.30 -4.55
C VAL A 365 29.09 9.31 -4.36
N LEU A 366 30.30 9.79 -4.00
CA LEU A 366 31.44 8.91 -3.71
C LEU A 366 31.16 7.98 -2.52
N ALA A 367 30.66 8.54 -1.43
CA ALA A 367 30.30 7.75 -0.25
C ALA A 367 29.18 6.75 -0.52
N ASP A 368 28.19 7.13 -1.35
CA ASP A 368 27.07 6.29 -1.72
C ASP A 368 27.49 5.12 -2.62
N ILE A 369 28.34 5.40 -3.62
CA ILE A 369 28.90 4.35 -4.49
C ILE A 369 29.70 3.36 -3.65
N GLU A 370 30.57 3.82 -2.74
CA GLU A 370 31.32 2.94 -1.85
C GLU A 370 30.37 2.05 -1.01
N ALA A 371 29.31 2.65 -0.45
CA ALA A 371 28.34 1.93 0.35
C ALA A 371 27.60 0.86 -0.47
N VAL A 372 27.08 1.21 -1.66
CA VAL A 372 26.32 0.23 -2.48
C VAL A 372 27.20 -0.89 -3.03
N VAL A 373 28.45 -0.60 -3.41
CA VAL A 373 29.41 -1.61 -3.87
C VAL A 373 29.80 -2.58 -2.75
N THR A 374 29.96 -2.07 -1.52
CA THR A 374 30.26 -2.91 -0.35
C THR A 374 29.03 -3.58 0.29
N GLY A 375 27.85 -3.41 -0.32
CA GLY A 375 26.59 -3.98 0.18
C GLY A 375 26.05 -3.28 1.43
N ARG A 376 26.61 -2.14 1.81
CA ARG A 376 26.12 -1.33 2.92
C ARG A 376 24.88 -0.53 2.49
N ARG A 377 23.89 -0.43 3.38
CA ARG A 377 22.69 0.38 3.14
C ARG A 377 23.03 1.87 3.27
N VAL A 378 22.64 2.67 2.28
CA VAL A 378 22.70 4.12 2.36
C VAL A 378 21.46 4.63 3.10
N PRO A 379 21.60 5.27 4.28
CA PRO A 379 20.44 5.82 4.97
C PRO A 379 19.90 7.05 4.22
N PRO A 380 18.57 7.27 4.23
CA PRO A 380 17.97 8.50 3.72
C PRO A 380 18.57 9.73 4.43
N ARG A 381 18.82 10.79 3.66
CA ARG A 381 19.38 12.05 4.21
C ARG A 381 18.62 13.25 3.68
N GLU A 382 18.57 14.30 4.51
CA GLU A 382 18.03 15.58 4.12
C GLU A 382 19.13 16.45 3.51
N CYS A 383 18.83 17.02 2.35
CA CYS A 383 19.75 17.90 1.64
C CYS A 383 19.06 19.24 1.38
N VAL A 384 19.79 20.33 1.59
CA VAL A 384 19.37 21.67 1.14
C VAL A 384 19.85 21.84 -0.30
N MET A 385 18.94 22.21 -1.18
CA MET A 385 19.26 22.41 -2.60
C MET A 385 20.07 23.69 -2.82
N PRO A 386 20.77 23.84 -3.98
CA PRO A 386 21.62 25.00 -4.27
C PRO A 386 20.90 26.34 -4.21
N ASP A 387 19.58 26.36 -4.42
CA ASP A 387 18.75 27.57 -4.30
C ASP A 387 18.58 28.06 -2.84
N GLY A 388 19.05 27.29 -1.84
CA GLY A 388 18.96 27.60 -0.42
C GLY A 388 17.54 27.54 0.17
N HIS A 389 16.53 27.27 -0.65
CA HIS A 389 15.12 27.35 -0.27
C HIS A 389 14.43 25.97 -0.20
N ARG A 390 14.85 25.03 -1.04
CA ARG A 390 14.25 23.70 -1.10
C ARG A 390 15.04 22.72 -0.24
N ILE A 391 14.31 21.94 0.55
CA ILE A 391 14.84 20.83 1.34
C ILE A 391 14.31 19.55 0.72
N VAL A 392 15.22 18.64 0.36
CA VAL A 392 14.86 17.35 -0.23
C VAL A 392 15.32 16.20 0.64
N LEU A 393 14.54 15.13 0.64
CA LEU A 393 14.94 13.83 1.18
C LEU A 393 15.59 13.04 0.05
N SER A 394 16.87 12.74 0.17
CA SER A 394 17.63 11.90 -0.74
C SER A 394 17.58 10.44 -0.29
N THR A 395 17.23 9.55 -1.21
CA THR A 395 17.28 8.10 -1.02
C THR A 395 18.08 7.47 -2.15
N VAL A 396 18.89 6.46 -1.82
CA VAL A 396 19.79 5.79 -2.76
C VAL A 396 19.55 4.29 -2.70
N ALA A 397 19.45 3.66 -3.88
CA ALA A 397 19.35 2.22 -4.03
C ALA A 397 20.40 1.71 -5.02
N ALA A 398 21.04 0.58 -4.71
CA ALA A 398 21.95 -0.10 -5.60
C ALA A 398 21.18 -0.66 -6.81
N ALA A 399 21.68 -0.44 -8.02
CA ALA A 399 21.23 -1.13 -9.21
C ALA A 399 22.18 -2.28 -9.53
N ARG A 400 21.62 -3.45 -9.84
CA ARG A 400 22.37 -4.67 -10.12
C ARG A 400 22.01 -5.23 -11.48
N ASP A 401 22.98 -5.87 -12.13
CA ASP A 401 22.78 -6.58 -13.37
C ASP A 401 22.20 -8.00 -13.14
N GLU A 402 22.09 -8.76 -14.23
CA GLU A 402 21.58 -10.15 -14.22
C GLU A 402 22.46 -11.10 -13.38
N ASN A 403 23.75 -10.77 -13.17
CA ASN A 403 24.70 -11.52 -12.35
C ASN A 403 24.72 -11.06 -10.89
N ASN A 404 23.79 -10.14 -10.51
CA ASN A 404 23.71 -9.52 -9.19
C ASN A 404 24.92 -8.61 -8.86
N GLU A 405 25.69 -8.18 -9.87
CA GLU A 405 26.78 -7.21 -9.70
C GLU A 405 26.23 -5.79 -9.70
N VAL A 406 26.82 -4.92 -8.87
CA VAL A 406 26.39 -3.49 -8.80
C VAL A 406 26.89 -2.78 -10.06
N VAL A 407 25.95 -2.23 -10.84
CA VAL A 407 26.25 -1.46 -12.07
C VAL A 407 26.08 0.05 -11.88
N GLY A 408 25.58 0.47 -10.72
CA GLY A 408 25.36 1.87 -10.41
C GLY A 408 24.36 2.04 -9.28
N MET A 409 23.80 3.24 -9.16
CA MET A 409 22.81 3.58 -8.15
C MET A 409 21.68 4.45 -8.69
N SER A 410 20.46 4.19 -8.25
CA SER A 410 19.31 5.06 -8.43
C SER A 410 19.22 6.04 -7.26
N VAL A 411 19.04 7.31 -7.57
CA VAL A 411 18.85 8.37 -6.58
C VAL A 411 17.47 8.97 -6.75
N ALA A 412 16.69 9.03 -5.66
CA ALA A 412 15.42 9.72 -5.64
C ALA A 412 15.48 10.90 -4.67
N LEU A 413 15.05 12.09 -5.13
CA LEU A 413 14.96 13.31 -4.34
C LEU A 413 13.49 13.71 -4.22
N ILE A 414 13.01 13.77 -2.98
CA ILE A 414 11.63 14.12 -2.65
C ILE A 414 11.64 15.50 -1.98
N ASP A 415 10.94 16.48 -2.55
CA ASP A 415 10.80 17.79 -1.96
C ASP A 415 9.96 17.75 -0.68
N ILE A 416 10.59 17.99 0.45
CA ILE A 416 9.99 18.02 1.79
C ILE A 416 9.90 19.43 2.38
N THR A 417 10.14 20.47 1.58
CA THR A 417 10.17 21.88 2.02
C THR A 417 8.91 22.29 2.76
N LYS A 418 7.74 21.83 2.27
CA LYS A 418 6.44 22.11 2.90
C LYS A 418 6.29 21.56 4.32
N TYR A 419 7.09 20.57 4.67
CA TYR A 419 7.02 19.85 5.95
C TYR A 419 8.09 20.27 6.93
N LYS A 420 9.00 21.16 6.50
CA LYS A 420 10.09 21.66 7.33
C LYS A 420 10.08 23.19 7.33
N ARG A 421 10.04 23.81 8.52
CA ARG A 421 10.36 25.22 8.63
C ARG A 421 11.86 25.38 8.33
N PRO A 422 12.28 26.36 7.51
CA PRO A 422 13.70 26.55 7.23
C PRO A 422 14.43 26.85 8.55
N ALA A 423 15.34 25.96 8.92
CA ALA A 423 16.37 26.33 9.88
C ALA A 423 17.24 27.37 9.18
N SER A 424 17.53 28.49 9.85
CA SER A 424 18.31 29.64 9.39
C SER A 424 19.43 29.25 8.42
N SER A 425 19.43 29.92 7.29
CA SER A 425 20.33 29.86 6.15
C SER A 425 21.80 29.66 6.50
N GLU A 426 22.31 28.45 6.32
CA GLU A 426 23.71 28.21 5.96
C GLU A 426 23.73 27.26 4.76
N PRO A 427 24.23 27.68 3.60
CA PRO A 427 24.39 26.80 2.47
C PRO A 427 25.50 25.78 2.76
N GLY A 428 25.16 24.49 2.62
CA GLY A 428 26.14 23.40 2.61
C GLY A 428 26.18 22.45 3.81
N ARG A 429 25.32 22.52 4.82
CA ARG A 429 25.30 21.55 5.91
C ARG A 429 24.26 20.44 5.69
N VAL A 430 24.74 19.25 5.36
CA VAL A 430 23.99 17.99 5.44
C VAL A 430 23.92 17.57 6.91
N ARG A 431 22.70 17.36 7.44
CA ARG A 431 22.50 16.71 8.74
C ARG A 431 22.17 15.24 8.52
N PRO A 432 22.93 14.30 9.07
CA PRO A 432 22.46 12.93 9.20
C PRO A 432 21.28 12.89 10.15
N LEU A 433 20.28 12.06 9.85
CA LEU A 433 19.21 11.74 10.79
C LEU A 433 19.86 11.08 12.00
N SER A 434 19.81 11.75 13.17
CA SER A 434 20.33 11.22 14.42
C SER A 434 19.52 9.98 14.78
N ASN A 435 20.18 8.81 14.78
CA ASN A 435 19.67 7.62 15.45
C ASN A 435 19.45 8.00 16.91
N GLY A 436 18.20 8.01 17.35
CA GLY A 436 17.81 8.23 18.72
C GLY A 436 18.25 7.06 19.61
N ARG A 437 19.51 7.11 20.03
CA ARG A 437 20.00 6.34 21.20
C ARG A 437 21.21 7.09 21.72
N GLU A 438 20.96 7.92 22.74
CA GLU A 438 21.83 8.10 23.89
C GLU A 438 21.30 9.24 24.75
N ARG A 439 20.32 8.92 25.59
CA ARG A 439 20.13 9.60 26.88
C ARG A 439 20.14 8.50 27.94
N ASN A 440 21.31 8.31 28.55
CA ASN A 440 21.39 8.14 30.01
C ASN A 440 22.83 7.91 30.44
N LYS A 441 23.24 8.80 31.31
CA LYS A 441 24.23 8.71 32.38
C LYS A 441 25.36 9.72 32.29
N ALA A 442 25.15 10.82 32.93
CA ALA A 442 26.15 11.43 33.76
C ALA A 442 25.44 12.39 34.72
N ASN A 443 24.96 11.88 35.83
CA ASN A 443 24.77 12.62 37.05
C ASN A 443 25.51 11.85 38.16
N GLY A 444 26.41 12.53 38.82
CA GLY A 444 26.76 12.06 40.12
C GLY A 444 28.22 12.22 40.54
N LEU A 445 28.45 13.28 41.28
CA LEU A 445 29.37 13.36 42.46
C LEU A 445 30.86 13.59 42.14
N GLY A 446 31.48 14.66 42.42
CA GLY A 446 31.49 15.45 43.64
C GLY A 446 32.65 15.05 44.51
N GLY A 447 33.82 15.72 44.34
CA GLY A 447 34.91 16.09 45.12
C GLY A 447 35.41 15.18 46.31
N PRO A 448 36.40 15.55 47.07
CA PRO A 448 37.67 16.19 46.74
C PRO A 448 38.91 15.52 47.36
N ARG A 449 40.12 15.95 47.00
CA ARG A 449 41.39 15.91 47.75
C ARG A 449 42.06 14.54 48.02
N LEU A 450 43.13 14.29 47.42
CA LEU A 450 44.52 14.48 47.87
C LEU A 450 45.40 14.34 46.63
#